data_3f03962ca151d75f048b7de5bcab8652
#
_entry.id   3f03962ca151d75f048b7de5bcab8652
#
_cell.length_a   1.000
_cell.length_b   1.000
_cell.length_c   1.000
_cell.angle_alpha   90.00
_cell.angle_beta   90.00
_cell.angle_gamma   90.00
#
_symmetry.space_group_name_H-M   'P 1'
#
loop_
_entity.id
_entity.type
_entity.pdbx_description
1 polymer ?
#
loop_
_entity_poly.entity_id
_entity_poly.type
_entity_poly.pdbx_seq_one_letter_code
_entity_poly.pdbx_strand_id
1 'polypeptide(L)'
;MLCSPASAVHGFRAKYANVLRHYSLQATDSLKYKAALFIIDNMEGHCSPEGVAMDKYIPHIQTMKKAKGIRELQATWQASLKDGDVDIVPDSAVVSDDFLINDIDNAFSTWQQSQWKDSVPFSLFCRYILPYRINDEHFGGNWREPLRKQYGAVIEGVADIRKAFAIVRDTVFKVVALSNSYCKYNLDPLTCNIVGRAECSQRCILLVAVLRALGIPAAIDGTPMWADYSNKGHAWVAMIMGNGDTYTVFEKDKEAKRMNPVDASLFLPRYKTWETDGFPYDMFVDRKSVV
;
A
#
# COMPACT_ATOMS: atom_id res chain seq x y z
N MET A 1 28.18 -12.21 -3.88
CA MET A 1 28.27 -11.53 -5.18
C MET A 1 27.02 -10.66 -5.27
N LEU A 2 27.15 -9.37 -5.13
CA LEU A 2 26.04 -8.41 -5.36
C LEU A 2 25.86 -8.32 -6.86
N CYS A 3 24.73 -8.80 -7.39
CA CYS A 3 24.38 -8.57 -8.79
C CYS A 3 24.30 -7.07 -9.04
N SER A 4 24.90 -6.63 -10.15
CA SER A 4 24.78 -5.24 -10.60
C SER A 4 23.30 -4.90 -10.84
N PRO A 5 22.80 -3.72 -10.41
CA PRO A 5 21.38 -3.33 -10.61
C PRO A 5 20.93 -3.44 -12.08
N ALA A 6 21.81 -3.18 -13.04
CA ALA A 6 21.50 -3.30 -14.47
C ALA A 6 21.20 -4.73 -14.92
N SER A 7 21.81 -5.77 -14.31
CA SER A 7 21.54 -7.16 -14.68
C SER A 7 20.20 -7.68 -14.14
N ALA A 8 19.77 -7.19 -12.99
CA ALA A 8 18.48 -7.55 -12.41
C ALA A 8 17.32 -6.96 -13.22
N VAL A 9 17.38 -5.71 -13.62
CA VAL A 9 16.36 -5.06 -14.48
C VAL A 9 16.19 -5.80 -15.81
N HIS A 10 17.27 -6.21 -16.46
CA HIS A 10 17.20 -7.02 -17.69
C HIS A 10 16.53 -8.38 -17.46
N GLY A 11 16.78 -9.00 -16.30
CA GLY A 11 16.16 -10.27 -15.92
C GLY A 11 14.64 -10.16 -15.78
N PHE A 12 14.13 -9.11 -15.14
CA PHE A 12 12.69 -8.90 -14.98
C PHE A 12 12.00 -8.53 -16.29
N ARG A 13 12.61 -7.72 -17.16
CA ARG A 13 12.06 -7.45 -18.50
C ARG A 13 11.96 -8.70 -19.36
N ALA A 14 12.93 -9.60 -19.27
CA ALA A 14 12.88 -10.90 -19.96
C ALA A 14 11.77 -11.79 -19.40
N LYS A 15 11.64 -11.86 -18.07
CA LYS A 15 10.58 -12.62 -17.41
C LYS A 15 9.18 -12.14 -17.81
N TYR A 16 8.95 -10.84 -17.84
CA TYR A 16 7.65 -10.23 -18.14
C TYR A 16 7.55 -9.74 -19.61
N ALA A 17 8.28 -10.39 -20.51
CA ALA A 17 8.28 -10.03 -21.95
C ALA A 17 6.87 -10.09 -22.58
N ASN A 18 5.99 -10.97 -22.09
CA ASN A 18 4.61 -11.05 -22.59
C ASN A 18 3.78 -9.83 -22.20
N VAL A 19 3.96 -9.30 -20.97
CA VAL A 19 3.31 -8.05 -20.51
C VAL A 19 3.73 -6.89 -21.41
N LEU A 20 5.03 -6.76 -21.68
CA LEU A 20 5.56 -5.70 -22.53
C LEU A 20 5.06 -5.87 -23.97
N ARG A 21 5.03 -7.09 -24.50
CA ARG A 21 4.49 -7.39 -25.83
C ARG A 21 3.01 -7.02 -25.93
N HIS A 22 2.20 -7.35 -24.91
CA HIS A 22 0.77 -7.03 -24.87
C HIS A 22 0.52 -5.53 -25.15
N TYR A 23 1.25 -4.64 -24.48
CA TYR A 23 1.08 -3.19 -24.64
C TYR A 23 1.85 -2.58 -25.82
N SER A 24 2.79 -3.31 -26.44
CA SER A 24 3.53 -2.81 -27.61
C SER A 24 2.77 -2.96 -28.93
N LEU A 25 1.70 -3.76 -28.96
CA LEU A 25 0.96 -4.07 -30.19
C LEU A 25 0.08 -2.93 -30.70
N GLN A 26 -0.29 -1.98 -29.83
CA GLN A 26 -1.16 -0.87 -30.17
C GLN A 26 -0.52 0.47 -29.80
N ALA A 27 -0.50 1.41 -30.75
CA ALA A 27 0.06 2.76 -30.50
C ALA A 27 -0.71 3.52 -29.39
N THR A 28 -2.00 3.22 -29.22
CA THR A 28 -2.84 3.78 -28.16
C THR A 28 -2.40 3.39 -26.75
N ASP A 29 -1.67 2.29 -26.61
CA ASP A 29 -1.24 1.75 -25.33
C ASP A 29 0.17 2.23 -24.90
N SER A 30 0.72 3.23 -25.59
CA SER A 30 2.08 3.73 -25.31
C SER A 30 2.30 4.17 -23.84
N LEU A 31 1.29 4.73 -23.17
CA LEU A 31 1.36 5.07 -21.76
C LEU A 31 1.25 3.84 -20.85
N LYS A 32 0.42 2.85 -21.22
CA LYS A 32 0.35 1.58 -20.50
C LYS A 32 1.65 0.79 -20.62
N TYR A 33 2.28 0.82 -21.80
CA TYR A 33 3.61 0.24 -22.00
C TYR A 33 4.66 0.87 -21.05
N LYS A 34 4.65 2.21 -20.93
CA LYS A 34 5.52 2.92 -19.97
C LYS A 34 5.18 2.57 -18.52
N ALA A 35 3.91 2.41 -18.20
CA ALA A 35 3.47 1.97 -16.87
C ALA A 35 3.95 0.54 -16.56
N ALA A 36 3.86 -0.38 -17.53
CA ALA A 36 4.37 -1.74 -17.41
C ALA A 36 5.90 -1.76 -17.18
N LEU A 37 6.64 -0.98 -17.97
CA LEU A 37 8.09 -0.81 -17.76
C LEU A 37 8.39 -0.29 -16.36
N PHE A 38 7.65 0.72 -15.89
CA PHE A 38 7.86 1.29 -14.56
C PHE A 38 7.70 0.23 -13.47
N ILE A 39 6.64 -0.58 -13.50
CA ILE A 39 6.42 -1.65 -12.50
C ILE A 39 7.52 -2.71 -12.58
N ILE A 40 7.85 -3.18 -13.79
CA ILE A 40 8.83 -4.25 -13.99
C ILE A 40 10.23 -3.81 -13.56
N ASP A 41 10.63 -2.58 -13.91
CA ASP A 41 11.95 -2.04 -13.58
C ASP A 41 12.13 -1.76 -12.08
N ASN A 42 11.03 -1.59 -11.34
CA ASN A 42 11.03 -1.32 -9.90
C ASN A 42 10.58 -2.54 -9.06
N MET A 43 10.55 -3.74 -9.63
CA MET A 43 10.12 -4.95 -8.90
C MET A 43 11.21 -5.52 -7.98
N GLU A 44 12.47 -5.16 -8.20
CA GLU A 44 13.59 -5.67 -7.40
C GLU A 44 13.42 -5.32 -5.92
N GLY A 45 13.65 -6.31 -5.06
CA GLY A 45 13.52 -6.15 -3.61
C GLY A 45 12.10 -6.29 -3.05
N HIS A 46 11.08 -6.35 -3.90
CA HIS A 46 9.73 -6.64 -3.43
C HIS A 46 9.58 -8.13 -3.13
N CYS A 47 8.98 -8.41 -1.97
CA CYS A 47 8.81 -9.77 -1.46
C CYS A 47 7.44 -9.94 -0.82
N SER A 48 7.02 -11.20 -0.76
CA SER A 48 5.77 -11.63 -0.14
C SER A 48 6.03 -12.71 0.92
N PRO A 49 5.38 -12.65 2.09
CA PRO A 49 5.31 -13.77 3.01
C PRO A 49 4.34 -14.82 2.47
N GLU A 50 4.85 -15.99 2.11
CA GLU A 50 4.13 -17.12 1.51
C GLU A 50 4.37 -18.41 2.31
N GLY A 51 3.73 -19.49 1.92
CA GLY A 51 3.96 -20.81 2.48
C GLY A 51 2.77 -21.40 3.24
N VAL A 52 2.95 -22.64 3.72
CA VAL A 52 1.85 -23.45 4.26
C VAL A 52 1.10 -22.77 5.39
N ALA A 53 1.81 -22.04 6.26
CA ALA A 53 1.16 -21.30 7.35
C ALA A 53 0.24 -20.20 6.83
N MET A 54 0.67 -19.44 5.80
CA MET A 54 -0.14 -18.39 5.18
C MET A 54 -1.33 -18.97 4.42
N ASP A 55 -1.10 -20.04 3.64
CA ASP A 55 -2.13 -20.74 2.85
C ASP A 55 -3.27 -21.29 3.71
N LYS A 56 -2.99 -21.68 4.95
CA LYS A 56 -3.99 -22.13 5.91
C LYS A 56 -4.63 -20.96 6.68
N TYR A 57 -3.82 -20.02 7.09
CA TYR A 57 -4.26 -18.92 7.92
C TYR A 57 -5.24 -17.99 7.21
N ILE A 58 -4.88 -17.50 6.03
CA ILE A 58 -5.65 -16.48 5.31
C ILE A 58 -7.07 -16.95 4.98
N PRO A 59 -7.29 -18.09 4.30
CA PRO A 59 -8.65 -18.55 4.02
C PRO A 59 -9.47 -18.79 5.30
N HIS A 60 -8.83 -19.29 6.36
CA HIS A 60 -9.53 -19.54 7.62
C HIS A 60 -10.04 -18.24 8.26
N ILE A 61 -9.19 -17.21 8.40
CA ILE A 61 -9.61 -15.94 9.00
C ILE A 61 -10.63 -15.17 8.15
N GLN A 62 -10.60 -15.33 6.82
CA GLN A 62 -11.60 -14.75 5.94
C GLN A 62 -13.01 -15.33 6.19
N THR A 63 -13.11 -16.56 6.67
CA THR A 63 -14.40 -17.17 7.07
C THR A 63 -14.85 -16.73 8.45
N MET A 64 -13.96 -16.23 9.28
CA MET A 64 -14.21 -15.82 10.66
C MET A 64 -15.00 -14.51 10.77
N LYS A 65 -16.07 -14.30 10.04
CA LYS A 65 -16.87 -13.06 10.08
C LYS A 65 -16.59 -12.18 11.31
N LYS A 66 -16.48 -10.87 11.12
CA LYS A 66 -16.17 -9.74 12.05
C LYS A 66 -16.35 -9.93 13.57
N ALA A 67 -16.97 -10.99 14.01
CA ALA A 67 -17.36 -11.23 15.40
C ALA A 67 -16.25 -11.80 16.30
N LYS A 68 -15.14 -12.25 15.71
CA LYS A 68 -14.12 -12.96 16.47
C LYS A 68 -13.10 -11.98 17.07
N GLY A 69 -12.74 -12.26 18.31
CA GLY A 69 -11.80 -11.44 19.05
C GLY A 69 -10.36 -11.62 18.54
N ILE A 70 -9.49 -10.66 18.87
CA ILE A 70 -8.07 -10.70 18.51
C ILE A 70 -7.38 -11.99 19.01
N ARG A 71 -7.78 -12.50 20.18
CA ARG A 71 -7.23 -13.75 20.76
C ARG A 71 -7.45 -14.96 19.85
N GLU A 72 -8.60 -15.02 19.20
CA GLU A 72 -8.94 -16.11 18.29
C GLU A 72 -8.12 -16.03 16.99
N LEU A 73 -7.95 -14.82 16.42
CA LEU A 73 -7.07 -14.58 15.29
C LEU A 73 -5.62 -14.98 15.61
N GLN A 74 -5.13 -14.61 16.80
CA GLN A 74 -3.81 -15.00 17.28
C GLN A 74 -3.67 -16.51 17.49
N ALA A 75 -4.68 -17.16 18.08
CA ALA A 75 -4.68 -18.61 18.27
C ALA A 75 -4.68 -19.36 16.93
N THR A 76 -5.44 -18.86 15.94
CA THR A 76 -5.44 -19.41 14.59
C THR A 76 -4.08 -19.27 13.93
N TRP A 77 -3.43 -18.11 14.08
CA TRP A 77 -2.07 -17.90 13.58
C TRP A 77 -1.08 -18.91 14.19
N GLN A 78 -1.13 -19.07 15.51
CA GLN A 78 -0.26 -20.04 16.20
C GLN A 78 -0.55 -21.49 15.78
N ALA A 79 -1.79 -21.82 15.47
CA ALA A 79 -2.15 -23.13 14.94
C ALA A 79 -1.59 -23.34 13.53
N SER A 80 -1.70 -22.35 12.66
CA SER A 80 -1.18 -22.43 11.28
C SER A 80 0.35 -22.62 11.25
N LEU A 81 1.09 -21.99 12.18
CA LEU A 81 2.54 -22.15 12.30
C LEU A 81 2.97 -23.57 12.72
N LYS A 82 2.07 -24.38 13.30
CA LYS A 82 2.37 -25.81 13.59
C LYS A 82 2.30 -26.68 12.35
N ASP A 83 1.61 -26.22 11.34
CA ASP A 83 1.37 -26.96 10.09
C ASP A 83 2.45 -26.70 9.03
N GLY A 84 3.21 -25.62 9.16
CA GLY A 84 4.30 -25.28 8.24
C GLY A 84 4.87 -23.87 8.48
N ASP A 85 5.90 -23.55 7.74
CA ASP A 85 6.64 -22.30 7.84
C ASP A 85 6.05 -21.19 6.94
N VAL A 86 6.60 -20.01 7.13
CA VAL A 86 6.40 -18.86 6.24
C VAL A 86 7.74 -18.51 5.61
N ASP A 87 7.76 -18.51 4.29
CA ASP A 87 8.91 -18.11 3.47
C ASP A 87 8.71 -16.68 2.96
N ILE A 88 9.79 -15.92 2.90
CA ILE A 88 9.79 -14.63 2.23
C ILE A 88 10.27 -14.85 0.80
N VAL A 89 9.35 -14.80 -0.15
CA VAL A 89 9.64 -15.04 -1.55
C VAL A 89 9.64 -13.76 -2.36
N PRO A 90 10.49 -13.61 -3.40
CA PRO A 90 10.46 -12.42 -4.26
C PRO A 90 9.13 -12.37 -5.02
N ASP A 91 8.61 -11.17 -5.24
CA ASP A 91 7.37 -10.95 -5.98
C ASP A 91 7.39 -11.60 -7.36
N SER A 92 8.56 -11.66 -7.96
CA SER A 92 8.72 -12.35 -9.24
C SER A 92 8.37 -13.85 -9.21
N ALA A 93 8.26 -14.47 -8.04
CA ALA A 93 7.82 -15.86 -7.90
C ALA A 93 6.29 -16.01 -7.86
N VAL A 94 5.56 -14.97 -7.40
CA VAL A 94 4.11 -15.02 -7.15
C VAL A 94 3.30 -14.15 -8.11
N VAL A 95 3.90 -13.12 -8.70
CA VAL A 95 3.24 -12.21 -9.64
C VAL A 95 3.28 -12.79 -11.05
N SER A 96 2.11 -12.99 -11.66
CA SER A 96 1.97 -13.50 -13.03
C SER A 96 1.84 -12.35 -14.07
N ASP A 97 2.06 -12.69 -15.34
CA ASP A 97 1.80 -11.78 -16.48
C ASP A 97 0.34 -11.31 -16.50
N ASP A 98 -0.60 -12.23 -16.33
CA ASP A 98 -2.04 -11.92 -16.34
C ASP A 98 -2.43 -10.98 -15.19
N PHE A 99 -1.84 -11.19 -14.01
CA PHE A 99 -2.04 -10.26 -12.90
C PHE A 99 -1.55 -8.86 -13.25
N LEU A 100 -0.32 -8.71 -13.78
CA LEU A 100 0.23 -7.40 -14.13
C LEU A 100 -0.60 -6.69 -15.19
N ILE A 101 -1.02 -7.39 -16.25
CA ILE A 101 -1.88 -6.83 -17.29
C ILE A 101 -3.19 -6.33 -16.66
N ASN A 102 -3.85 -7.17 -15.88
CA ASN A 102 -5.11 -6.82 -15.24
C ASN A 102 -4.95 -5.64 -14.28
N ASP A 103 -3.93 -5.64 -13.43
CA ASP A 103 -3.69 -4.58 -12.44
C ASP A 103 -3.34 -3.24 -13.09
N ILE A 104 -2.50 -3.24 -14.13
CA ILE A 104 -2.14 -2.05 -14.90
C ILE A 104 -3.38 -1.49 -15.61
N ASP A 105 -4.18 -2.32 -16.24
CA ASP A 105 -5.40 -1.89 -16.94
C ASP A 105 -6.43 -1.28 -15.98
N ASN A 106 -6.63 -1.91 -14.83
CA ASN A 106 -7.50 -1.39 -13.77
C ASN A 106 -7.00 -0.05 -13.21
N ALA A 107 -5.70 0.04 -12.89
CA ALA A 107 -5.12 1.28 -12.37
C ALA A 107 -5.21 2.41 -13.41
N PHE A 108 -4.87 2.10 -14.68
CA PHE A 108 -4.88 3.06 -15.76
C PHE A 108 -6.30 3.56 -16.07
N SER A 109 -7.28 2.66 -16.14
CA SER A 109 -8.69 3.00 -16.34
C SER A 109 -9.21 3.90 -15.21
N THR A 110 -8.91 3.54 -13.95
CA THR A 110 -9.30 4.37 -12.81
C THR A 110 -8.69 5.76 -12.87
N TRP A 111 -7.41 5.88 -13.20
CA TRP A 111 -6.74 7.17 -13.35
C TRP A 111 -7.34 8.00 -14.49
N GLN A 112 -7.59 7.40 -15.67
CA GLN A 112 -8.16 8.09 -16.82
C GLN A 112 -9.59 8.58 -16.59
N GLN A 113 -10.37 7.84 -15.82
CA GLN A 113 -11.76 8.17 -15.49
C GLN A 113 -11.91 9.04 -14.25
N SER A 114 -10.82 9.23 -13.51
CA SER A 114 -10.82 10.04 -12.27
C SER A 114 -11.14 11.50 -12.59
N GLN A 115 -12.04 12.09 -11.80
CA GLN A 115 -12.33 13.53 -11.87
C GLN A 115 -11.12 14.40 -11.48
N TRP A 116 -10.07 13.81 -10.90
CA TRP A 116 -8.83 14.49 -10.52
C TRP A 116 -7.68 14.22 -11.47
N LYS A 117 -7.93 13.63 -12.64
CA LYS A 117 -6.92 13.22 -13.61
C LYS A 117 -5.96 14.36 -13.97
N ASP A 118 -6.49 15.57 -14.17
CA ASP A 118 -5.68 16.74 -14.56
C ASP A 118 -4.73 17.20 -13.44
N SER A 119 -5.04 16.88 -12.19
CA SER A 119 -4.19 17.15 -11.03
C SER A 119 -3.19 16.02 -10.73
N VAL A 120 -3.29 14.91 -11.46
CA VAL A 120 -2.46 13.72 -11.28
C VAL A 120 -1.71 13.42 -12.59
N PRO A 121 -0.54 14.03 -12.82
CA PRO A 121 0.26 13.76 -14.01
C PRO A 121 0.72 12.29 -14.03
N PHE A 122 1.09 11.79 -15.23
CA PHE A 122 1.49 10.39 -15.41
C PHE A 122 2.63 9.94 -14.49
N SER A 123 3.60 10.80 -14.20
CA SER A 123 4.67 10.49 -13.25
C SER A 123 4.18 10.25 -11.83
N LEU A 124 3.19 11.00 -11.38
CA LEU A 124 2.55 10.83 -10.07
C LEU A 124 1.69 9.56 -10.05
N PHE A 125 0.95 9.30 -11.13
CA PHE A 125 0.21 8.06 -11.31
C PHE A 125 1.13 6.84 -11.18
N CYS A 126 2.26 6.82 -11.89
CA CYS A 126 3.21 5.70 -11.84
C CYS A 126 3.75 5.45 -10.44
N ARG A 127 3.97 6.51 -9.63
CA ARG A 127 4.57 6.37 -8.30
C ARG A 127 3.56 6.02 -7.21
N TYR A 128 2.34 6.56 -7.26
CA TYR A 128 1.43 6.58 -6.11
C TYR A 128 0.03 6.03 -6.37
N ILE A 129 -0.30 5.63 -7.60
CA ILE A 129 -1.56 4.95 -7.93
C ILE A 129 -1.29 3.58 -8.55
N LEU A 130 -0.39 3.52 -9.53
CA LEU A 130 -0.07 2.32 -10.30
C LEU A 130 0.49 1.16 -9.47
N PRO A 131 1.41 1.35 -8.47
CA PRO A 131 2.04 0.23 -7.80
C PRO A 131 1.01 -0.67 -7.11
N TYR A 132 1.10 -1.97 -7.37
CA TYR A 132 0.30 -3.00 -6.71
C TYR A 132 0.76 -3.25 -5.28
N ARG A 133 2.04 -3.08 -5.00
CA ARG A 133 2.62 -3.12 -3.66
C ARG A 133 2.42 -1.80 -2.91
N ILE A 134 2.26 -1.91 -1.62
CA ILE A 134 2.10 -0.76 -0.72
C ILE A 134 3.19 -0.76 0.33
N ASN A 135 3.52 -1.93 0.88
CA ASN A 135 4.60 -2.19 1.83
C ASN A 135 5.14 -3.62 1.60
N ASP A 136 5.16 -4.44 2.64
CA ASP A 136 5.66 -5.82 2.71
C ASP A 136 4.52 -6.84 2.96
N GLU A 137 3.31 -6.51 2.52
CA GLU A 137 2.13 -7.34 2.71
C GLU A 137 2.18 -8.63 1.88
N HIS A 138 1.47 -9.67 2.34
CA HIS A 138 1.19 -10.87 1.56
C HIS A 138 0.58 -10.52 0.20
N PHE A 139 0.98 -11.25 -0.84
CA PHE A 139 0.46 -11.05 -2.20
C PHE A 139 -0.91 -11.73 -2.36
N GLY A 140 -1.98 -10.99 -2.13
CA GLY A 140 -3.36 -11.49 -2.22
C GLY A 140 -4.02 -11.35 -3.59
N GLY A 141 -3.27 -10.96 -4.63
CA GLY A 141 -3.81 -10.80 -5.99
C GLY A 141 -4.60 -9.50 -6.19
N ASN A 142 -5.64 -9.55 -7.03
CA ASN A 142 -6.39 -8.39 -7.51
C ASN A 142 -7.28 -7.76 -6.43
N TRP A 143 -6.84 -6.69 -5.82
CA TRP A 143 -7.58 -5.93 -4.81
C TRP A 143 -8.30 -4.67 -5.36
N ARG A 144 -7.87 -4.12 -6.51
CA ARG A 144 -8.37 -2.83 -7.00
C ARG A 144 -9.85 -2.82 -7.29
N GLU A 145 -10.33 -3.75 -8.10
CA GLU A 145 -11.72 -3.78 -8.51
C GLU A 145 -12.68 -4.05 -7.33
N PRO A 146 -12.46 -5.05 -6.46
CA PRO A 146 -13.29 -5.26 -5.28
C PRO A 146 -13.35 -4.04 -4.36
N LEU A 147 -12.21 -3.39 -4.08
CA LEU A 147 -12.18 -2.20 -3.24
C LEU A 147 -12.85 -1.00 -3.90
N ARG A 148 -12.64 -0.78 -5.20
CA ARG A 148 -13.35 0.26 -5.95
C ARG A 148 -14.86 0.05 -5.92
N LYS A 149 -15.32 -1.17 -6.12
CA LYS A 149 -16.75 -1.51 -6.04
C LYS A 149 -17.34 -1.24 -4.66
N GLN A 150 -16.59 -1.57 -3.61
CA GLN A 150 -17.05 -1.39 -2.23
C GLN A 150 -17.05 0.07 -1.79
N TYR A 151 -16.03 0.84 -2.17
CA TYR A 151 -15.79 2.18 -1.62
C TYR A 151 -16.07 3.32 -2.61
N GLY A 152 -16.30 3.05 -3.89
CA GLY A 152 -16.44 4.10 -4.91
C GLY A 152 -17.61 5.04 -4.66
N ALA A 153 -18.76 4.50 -4.27
CA ALA A 153 -19.97 5.28 -4.05
C ALA A 153 -19.83 6.37 -2.95
N VAL A 154 -18.90 6.20 -1.99
CA VAL A 154 -18.77 7.17 -0.87
C VAL A 154 -18.17 8.52 -1.31
N ILE A 155 -17.52 8.57 -2.46
CA ILE A 155 -16.93 9.79 -3.02
C ILE A 155 -17.60 10.28 -4.29
N GLU A 156 -18.73 9.69 -4.66
CA GLU A 156 -19.50 10.13 -5.83
C GLU A 156 -19.92 11.59 -5.66
N GLY A 157 -19.62 12.43 -6.65
CA GLY A 157 -19.90 13.87 -6.62
C GLY A 157 -18.99 14.72 -5.71
N VAL A 158 -17.97 14.14 -5.08
CA VAL A 158 -17.03 14.87 -4.24
C VAL A 158 -15.90 15.44 -5.10
N ALA A 159 -15.99 16.68 -5.51
CA ALA A 159 -15.00 17.31 -6.39
C ALA A 159 -13.63 17.59 -5.73
N ASP A 160 -13.60 17.88 -4.44
CA ASP A 160 -12.34 18.17 -3.70
C ASP A 160 -11.67 16.86 -3.26
N ILE A 161 -10.49 16.58 -3.81
CA ILE A 161 -9.70 15.37 -3.52
C ILE A 161 -9.31 15.25 -2.03
N ARG A 162 -9.12 16.38 -1.32
CA ARG A 162 -8.76 16.38 0.09
C ARG A 162 -9.95 15.97 0.96
N LYS A 163 -11.16 16.38 0.58
CA LYS A 163 -12.40 15.93 1.21
C LYS A 163 -12.67 14.46 0.89
N ALA A 164 -12.45 14.05 -0.36
CA ALA A 164 -12.57 12.64 -0.76
C ALA A 164 -11.66 11.74 0.08
N PHE A 165 -10.40 12.13 0.29
CA PHE A 165 -9.48 11.40 1.15
C PHE A 165 -10.03 11.25 2.58
N ALA A 166 -10.53 12.33 3.19
CA ALA A 166 -11.09 12.27 4.54
C ALA A 166 -12.31 11.32 4.63
N ILE A 167 -13.21 11.38 3.66
CA ILE A 167 -14.40 10.51 3.58
C ILE A 167 -13.98 9.04 3.46
N VAL A 168 -13.03 8.74 2.57
CA VAL A 168 -12.50 7.38 2.38
C VAL A 168 -11.86 6.88 3.68
N ARG A 169 -10.98 7.68 4.32
CA ARG A 169 -10.36 7.34 5.58
C ARG A 169 -11.40 7.01 6.65
N ASP A 170 -12.41 7.88 6.84
CA ASP A 170 -13.46 7.68 7.83
C ASP A 170 -14.25 6.39 7.56
N THR A 171 -14.51 6.12 6.27
CA THR A 171 -15.26 4.91 5.87
C THR A 171 -14.44 3.65 6.12
N VAL A 172 -13.18 3.61 5.70
CA VAL A 172 -12.27 2.48 5.96
C VAL A 172 -12.12 2.24 7.46
N PHE A 173 -11.98 3.30 8.26
CA PHE A 173 -11.76 3.18 9.71
C PHE A 173 -13.02 2.79 10.49
N LYS A 174 -14.21 2.95 9.91
CA LYS A 174 -15.45 2.35 10.43
C LYS A 174 -15.56 0.85 10.11
N VAL A 175 -15.02 0.44 8.96
CA VAL A 175 -15.01 -0.97 8.53
C VAL A 175 -13.97 -1.77 9.28
N VAL A 176 -12.75 -1.20 9.45
CA VAL A 176 -11.61 -1.88 10.07
C VAL A 176 -11.21 -1.17 11.37
N ALA A 177 -11.58 -1.79 12.49
CA ALA A 177 -11.26 -1.28 13.81
C ALA A 177 -9.76 -1.42 14.13
N LEU A 178 -9.20 -0.42 14.82
CA LEU A 178 -7.83 -0.49 15.33
C LEU A 178 -7.73 -1.61 16.37
N SER A 179 -6.68 -2.42 16.28
CA SER A 179 -6.40 -3.51 17.21
C SER A 179 -4.89 -3.70 17.37
N ASN A 180 -4.50 -4.57 18.30
CA ASN A 180 -3.14 -5.07 18.33
C ASN A 180 -2.89 -6.04 17.15
N SER A 181 -1.62 -6.34 16.86
CA SER A 181 -1.26 -7.32 15.86
C SER A 181 -1.75 -8.73 16.25
N TYR A 182 -2.21 -9.47 15.28
CA TYR A 182 -2.66 -10.86 15.43
C TYR A 182 -1.91 -11.83 14.50
N CYS A 183 -1.11 -11.31 13.59
CA CYS A 183 -0.20 -12.03 12.71
C CYS A 183 1.14 -11.30 12.70
N LYS A 184 2.24 -12.04 12.50
CA LYS A 184 3.58 -11.45 12.39
C LYS A 184 3.75 -10.63 11.11
N TYR A 185 3.06 -11.02 10.04
CA TYR A 185 3.18 -10.46 8.71
C TYR A 185 1.98 -9.58 8.36
N ASN A 186 2.21 -8.59 7.52
CA ASN A 186 1.12 -7.81 6.96
C ASN A 186 0.32 -8.67 5.97
N LEU A 187 -1.01 -8.63 6.11
CA LEU A 187 -1.93 -9.34 5.23
C LEU A 187 -2.25 -8.49 4.00
N ASP A 188 -2.70 -9.11 2.94
CA ASP A 188 -3.21 -8.40 1.78
C ASP A 188 -4.41 -7.52 2.11
N PRO A 189 -4.67 -6.45 1.30
CA PRO A 189 -5.73 -5.48 1.59
C PRO A 189 -7.12 -6.10 1.70
N LEU A 190 -7.45 -7.11 0.88
CA LEU A 190 -8.79 -7.73 0.91
C LEU A 190 -9.00 -8.53 2.18
N THR A 191 -8.01 -9.31 2.58
CA THR A 191 -8.07 -10.07 3.85
C THR A 191 -8.21 -9.12 5.04
N CYS A 192 -7.43 -8.03 5.09
CA CYS A 192 -7.57 -7.01 6.13
C CYS A 192 -8.99 -6.42 6.17
N ASN A 193 -9.55 -6.10 5.01
CA ASN A 193 -10.90 -5.56 4.88
C ASN A 193 -11.99 -6.53 5.36
N ILE A 194 -11.86 -7.82 5.04
CA ILE A 194 -12.81 -8.88 5.45
C ILE A 194 -12.74 -9.11 6.96
N VAL A 195 -11.55 -9.22 7.52
CA VAL A 195 -11.34 -9.45 8.96
C VAL A 195 -11.87 -8.28 9.79
N GLY A 196 -11.75 -7.05 9.29
CA GLY A 196 -12.30 -5.86 9.91
C GLY A 196 -11.58 -5.41 11.18
N ARG A 197 -10.35 -5.86 11.40
CA ARG A 197 -9.44 -5.46 12.48
C ARG A 197 -8.01 -5.39 11.98
N ALA A 198 -7.25 -4.41 12.41
CA ALA A 198 -5.85 -4.27 12.05
C ALA A 198 -5.09 -3.36 13.00
N GLU A 199 -3.79 -3.52 13.09
CA GLU A 199 -2.89 -2.52 13.66
C GLU A 199 -2.70 -1.33 12.72
N CYS A 200 -1.98 -0.30 13.19
CA CYS A 200 -1.86 0.97 12.45
C CYS A 200 -1.24 0.79 11.06
N SER A 201 -0.14 0.05 10.91
CA SER A 201 0.50 -0.18 9.61
C SER A 201 -0.41 -0.96 8.66
N GLN A 202 -1.04 -2.00 9.12
CA GLN A 202 -1.96 -2.80 8.33
C GLN A 202 -3.20 -2.00 7.88
N ARG A 203 -3.71 -1.10 8.76
CA ARG A 203 -4.80 -0.17 8.38
C ARG A 203 -4.34 0.83 7.32
N CYS A 204 -3.09 1.30 7.39
CA CYS A 204 -2.52 2.17 6.38
C CYS A 204 -2.39 1.46 5.03
N ILE A 205 -1.96 0.19 5.01
CA ILE A 205 -1.91 -0.63 3.79
C ILE A 205 -3.29 -0.68 3.13
N LEU A 206 -4.33 -1.02 3.88
CA LEU A 206 -5.69 -1.05 3.34
C LEU A 206 -6.15 0.34 2.84
N LEU A 207 -5.91 1.39 3.63
CA LEU A 207 -6.33 2.74 3.23
C LEU A 207 -5.64 3.20 1.96
N VAL A 208 -4.33 2.95 1.80
CA VAL A 208 -3.61 3.25 0.56
C VAL A 208 -4.17 2.43 -0.61
N ALA A 209 -4.46 1.13 -0.42
CA ALA A 209 -5.09 0.30 -1.44
C ALA A 209 -6.43 0.88 -1.91
N VAL A 210 -7.30 1.27 -0.97
CA VAL A 210 -8.60 1.89 -1.29
C VAL A 210 -8.42 3.21 -2.04
N LEU A 211 -7.51 4.09 -1.57
CA LEU A 211 -7.25 5.38 -2.22
C LEU A 211 -6.73 5.18 -3.65
N ARG A 212 -5.77 4.27 -3.85
CA ARG A 212 -5.24 3.94 -5.19
C ARG A 212 -6.32 3.33 -6.10
N ALA A 213 -7.19 2.47 -5.55
CA ALA A 213 -8.33 1.90 -6.28
C ALA A 213 -9.35 2.96 -6.72
N LEU A 214 -9.39 4.11 -6.05
CA LEU A 214 -10.25 5.25 -6.35
C LEU A 214 -9.53 6.38 -7.13
N GLY A 215 -8.28 6.17 -7.55
CA GLY A 215 -7.51 7.13 -8.33
C GLY A 215 -6.92 8.28 -7.50
N ILE A 216 -6.79 8.12 -6.19
CA ILE A 216 -6.17 9.09 -5.28
C ILE A 216 -4.73 8.66 -5.01
N PRO A 217 -3.72 9.49 -5.34
CA PRO A 217 -2.31 9.12 -5.15
C PRO A 217 -1.95 9.10 -3.67
N ALA A 218 -1.51 7.94 -3.18
CA ALA A 218 -1.27 7.74 -1.76
C ALA A 218 -0.06 6.82 -1.49
N ALA A 219 0.59 7.09 -0.36
CA ALA A 219 1.68 6.30 0.21
C ALA A 219 1.55 6.23 1.74
N ILE A 220 2.35 5.35 2.35
CA ILE A 220 2.50 5.31 3.81
C ILE A 220 3.70 6.18 4.18
N ASP A 221 3.49 7.10 5.10
CA ASP A 221 4.54 7.77 5.85
C ASP A 221 4.64 7.13 7.23
N GLY A 222 5.83 7.08 7.80
CA GLY A 222 6.05 6.46 9.11
C GLY A 222 7.20 7.08 9.87
N THR A 223 7.22 6.80 11.16
CA THR A 223 8.32 7.16 12.04
C THR A 223 8.69 5.95 12.92
N PRO A 224 9.98 5.71 13.19
CA PRO A 224 10.40 4.63 14.07
C PRO A 224 9.99 4.83 15.53
N MET A 225 9.75 6.07 15.95
CA MET A 225 9.28 6.43 17.28
C MET A 225 8.18 7.48 17.20
N TRP A 226 7.10 7.28 17.94
CA TRP A 226 5.94 8.16 17.95
C TRP A 226 5.96 9.10 19.14
N ALA A 227 6.43 10.32 18.94
CA ALA A 227 6.44 11.41 19.91
C ALA A 227 6.95 11.00 21.32
N ASP A 228 6.60 11.74 22.35
CA ASP A 228 6.90 11.42 23.75
C ASP A 228 6.01 10.30 24.33
N TYR A 229 5.14 9.71 23.52
CA TYR A 229 4.11 8.78 23.96
C TYR A 229 4.52 7.31 23.89
N SER A 230 5.47 6.95 23.04
CA SER A 230 5.79 5.53 22.82
C SER A 230 7.14 5.33 22.15
N ASN A 231 7.86 4.30 22.61
CA ASN A 231 9.07 3.78 21.95
C ASN A 231 8.72 2.95 20.69
N LYS A 232 7.45 2.94 20.26
CA LYS A 232 6.98 2.21 19.08
C LYS A 232 6.88 3.15 17.91
N GLY A 233 7.14 2.63 16.72
CA GLY A 233 6.89 3.33 15.48
C GLY A 233 5.41 3.63 15.28
N HIS A 234 5.14 4.58 14.40
CA HIS A 234 3.80 4.91 13.95
C HIS A 234 3.77 5.06 12.43
N ALA A 235 2.63 4.75 11.83
CA ALA A 235 2.40 4.89 10.40
C ALA A 235 1.09 5.66 10.15
N TRP A 236 1.10 6.48 9.13
CA TRP A 236 -0.08 7.19 8.64
C TRP A 236 -0.09 7.23 7.12
N VAL A 237 -1.19 7.66 6.53
CA VAL A 237 -1.30 7.74 5.07
C VAL A 237 -1.13 9.19 4.63
N ALA A 238 -0.28 9.39 3.65
CA ALA A 238 -0.09 10.64 2.94
C ALA A 238 -0.67 10.55 1.52
N MET A 239 -1.44 11.57 1.13
CA MET A 239 -1.81 11.84 -0.24
C MET A 239 -0.77 12.78 -0.85
N ILE A 240 -0.27 12.46 -2.03
CA ILE A 240 0.78 13.22 -2.70
C ILE A 240 0.21 13.97 -3.90
N MET A 241 0.50 15.25 -4.01
CA MET A 241 0.04 16.11 -5.10
C MET A 241 1.14 16.36 -6.14
N GLY A 242 0.74 16.78 -7.33
CA GLY A 242 1.66 16.98 -8.47
C GLY A 242 2.75 18.03 -8.24
N ASN A 243 2.53 18.97 -7.33
CA ASN A 243 3.52 19.97 -6.92
C ASN A 243 4.49 19.49 -5.81
N GLY A 244 4.40 18.22 -5.40
CA GLY A 244 5.19 17.64 -4.33
C GLY A 244 4.64 17.84 -2.93
N ASP A 245 3.58 18.63 -2.75
CA ASP A 245 2.92 18.78 -1.45
C ASP A 245 2.30 17.45 -1.02
N THR A 246 2.32 17.22 0.28
CA THR A 246 1.68 16.07 0.90
C THR A 246 0.60 16.48 1.87
N TYR A 247 -0.43 15.67 1.93
CA TYR A 247 -1.60 15.91 2.76
C TYR A 247 -1.92 14.66 3.57
N THR A 248 -2.30 14.82 4.81
CA THR A 248 -2.78 13.73 5.66
C THR A 248 -4.09 14.11 6.34
N VAL A 249 -4.77 13.11 6.90
CA VAL A 249 -6.06 13.31 7.60
C VAL A 249 -5.93 12.76 9.01
N PHE A 250 -5.97 13.63 10.00
CA PHE A 250 -6.01 13.26 11.41
C PHE A 250 -7.45 13.02 11.90
N GLU A 251 -7.61 12.37 13.06
CA GLU A 251 -8.88 11.80 13.54
C GLU A 251 -10.12 12.69 13.42
N LYS A 252 -9.98 14.02 13.60
CA LYS A 252 -11.12 14.95 13.57
C LYS A 252 -11.22 15.77 12.30
N ASP A 253 -10.28 15.58 11.36
CA ASP A 253 -10.25 16.37 10.15
C ASP A 253 -11.33 15.93 9.16
N LYS A 254 -11.99 16.90 8.55
CA LYS A 254 -13.02 16.70 7.51
C LYS A 254 -12.45 16.82 6.10
N GLU A 255 -11.22 17.30 5.98
CA GLU A 255 -10.43 17.33 4.76
C GLU A 255 -8.96 17.11 5.11
N ALA A 256 -8.17 16.65 4.13
CA ALA A 256 -6.75 16.46 4.32
C ALA A 256 -6.03 17.81 4.46
N LYS A 257 -5.16 17.89 5.44
CA LYS A 257 -4.31 19.06 5.70
C LYS A 257 -2.92 18.84 5.14
N ARG A 258 -2.32 19.93 4.66
CA ARG A 258 -0.95 19.90 4.18
C ARG A 258 -0.02 19.50 5.33
N MET A 259 0.82 18.53 5.06
CA MET A 259 1.83 18.04 5.97
C MET A 259 3.02 17.50 5.17
N ASN A 260 4.07 18.28 5.10
CA ASN A 260 5.32 17.78 4.52
C ASN A 260 6.10 16.95 5.55
N PRO A 261 7.04 16.09 5.14
CA PRO A 261 7.86 15.29 6.04
C PRO A 261 8.53 16.11 7.15
N VAL A 262 8.97 17.33 6.85
CA VAL A 262 9.54 18.27 7.84
C VAL A 262 8.52 18.66 8.91
N ASP A 263 7.24 18.83 8.55
CA ASP A 263 6.18 19.19 9.50
C ASP A 263 5.89 18.00 10.43
N ALA A 264 6.15 16.77 10.01
CA ALA A 264 6.01 15.58 10.83
C ALA A 264 6.97 15.57 12.02
N SER A 265 8.04 16.33 11.97
CA SER A 265 8.96 16.52 13.10
C SER A 265 8.28 17.06 14.36
N LEU A 266 7.13 17.74 14.21
CA LEU A 266 6.30 18.20 15.33
C LEU A 266 5.72 17.06 16.17
N PHE A 267 5.64 15.85 15.60
CA PHE A 267 5.15 14.65 16.25
C PHE A 267 6.28 13.73 16.73
N LEU A 268 7.52 14.07 16.45
CA LEU A 268 8.68 13.32 16.91
C LEU A 268 8.99 13.66 18.39
N PRO A 269 9.45 12.66 19.14
CA PRO A 269 9.88 12.91 20.52
C PRO A 269 11.02 13.92 20.55
N ARG A 270 10.93 14.88 21.44
CA ARG A 270 11.99 15.86 21.70
C ARG A 270 13.08 15.25 22.58
N TYR A 271 13.64 14.12 22.20
CA TYR A 271 14.74 13.51 22.94
C TYR A 271 16.06 14.20 22.59
N LYS A 272 16.72 14.76 23.57
CA LYS A 272 18.07 15.34 23.43
C LYS A 272 19.11 14.37 22.89
N THR A 273 18.91 13.06 23.13
CA THR A 273 19.79 11.99 22.64
C THR A 273 19.84 11.87 21.13
N TRP A 274 18.82 12.33 20.42
CA TRP A 274 18.76 12.23 18.96
C TRP A 274 19.61 13.29 18.27
N GLU A 275 19.75 14.48 18.89
CA GLU A 275 20.66 15.52 18.42
C GLU A 275 22.13 15.10 18.58
N THR A 276 22.41 14.24 19.59
CA THR A 276 23.78 13.74 19.85
C THR A 276 24.18 12.57 18.96
N ASP A 277 23.21 11.79 18.45
CA ASP A 277 23.47 10.64 17.58
C ASP A 277 23.60 11.01 16.09
N GLY A 278 23.48 12.28 15.73
CA GLY A 278 23.73 12.80 14.40
C GLY A 278 22.71 12.43 13.34
N PHE A 279 21.51 12.00 13.73
CA PHE A 279 20.41 11.73 12.81
C PHE A 279 19.64 13.03 12.51
N PRO A 280 19.59 13.49 11.27
CA PRO A 280 18.76 14.63 10.89
C PRO A 280 17.28 14.27 11.05
N TYR A 281 16.46 15.25 11.50
CA TYR A 281 15.02 15.09 11.77
C TYR A 281 14.21 14.54 10.60
N ASP A 282 14.60 14.85 9.38
CA ASP A 282 14.00 14.39 8.13
C ASP A 282 14.19 12.88 7.85
N MET A 283 15.14 12.22 8.53
CA MET A 283 15.30 10.75 8.46
C MET A 283 14.26 9.97 9.28
N PHE A 284 13.43 10.63 10.09
CA PHE A 284 12.44 9.96 10.92
C PHE A 284 11.06 9.79 10.26
N VAL A 285 10.86 10.40 9.11
CA VAL A 285 9.69 10.17 8.28
C VAL A 285 10.11 9.38 7.06
N ASP A 286 9.93 8.08 7.13
CA ASP A 286 10.14 7.18 6.01
C ASP A 286 8.85 7.13 5.17
N ARG A 287 8.93 7.65 3.94
CA ARG A 287 7.87 7.47 2.97
C ARG A 287 8.06 6.16 2.26
N LYS A 288 7.22 5.20 2.59
CA LYS A 288 7.13 3.94 1.86
C LYS A 288 6.50 4.20 0.49
N SER A 289 7.32 4.61 -0.46
CA SER A 289 6.96 4.55 -1.86
C SER A 289 7.55 3.28 -2.45
N VAL A 290 6.72 2.54 -3.16
CA VAL A 290 7.14 1.36 -3.88
C VAL A 290 7.79 1.82 -5.19
N VAL A 291 8.97 2.39 -5.07
CA VAL A 291 9.83 2.77 -6.19
C VAL A 291 11.29 2.60 -5.78
#